data_2957adc0c903dda4b749b972bcbef763
#
_entry.id   2957adc0c903dda4b749b972bcbef763
#
_cell.length_a   1.000
_cell.length_b   1.000
_cell.length_c   1.000
_cell.angle_alpha   90.00
_cell.angle_beta   90.00
_cell.angle_gamma   90.00
#
_symmetry.space_group_name_H-M   'P 1'
#
loop_
_entity.id
_entity.type
_entity.pdbx_description
1 polymer ?
#
loop_
_entity_poly.entity_id
_entity_poly.type
_entity_poly.pdbx_seq_one_letter_code
_entity_poly.pdbx_strand_id
1 'polypeptide(L)'
;MRVLAFSIHVLTASGAALALLALLAATHRNWPLMFLWLGLALVVDAIDGPLARAADVAQVVPRWSGETLDLVVDFTTYVFVPAYAVAAAGLMPDTWAIPAAVVIAVTGTLYFAKRDMKTTDNFFLGFPAVWNLIVFYLLLLRPAPAICAGAVAAFAILTFVPIRFVHPFRVRLLRGPTVALLSLWAALALAAVKQGLAP
;
A
#
# COMPACT_ATOMS: atom_id res chain seq x y z
N MET A 1 -23.47 20.72 1.45
CA MET A 1 -22.14 20.60 0.80
C MET A 1 -20.99 20.34 1.79
N ARG A 2 -20.76 21.16 2.83
CA ARG A 2 -19.64 20.95 3.76
C ARG A 2 -19.65 19.59 4.48
N VAL A 3 -20.82 19.10 4.92
CA VAL A 3 -20.96 17.79 5.58
C VAL A 3 -20.56 16.67 4.62
N LEU A 4 -21.03 16.70 3.36
CA LEU A 4 -20.67 15.71 2.34
C LEU A 4 -19.16 15.74 2.03
N ALA A 5 -18.57 16.93 1.87
CA ALA A 5 -17.14 17.05 1.64
C ALA A 5 -16.31 16.53 2.83
N PHE A 6 -16.72 16.80 4.06
CA PHE A 6 -16.06 16.29 5.25
C PHE A 6 -16.23 14.77 5.42
N SER A 7 -17.38 14.20 5.03
CA SER A 7 -17.56 12.74 5.08
C SER A 7 -16.60 11.98 4.16
N ILE A 8 -16.11 12.61 3.08
CA ILE A 8 -15.06 12.03 2.24
C ILE A 8 -13.72 11.98 2.99
N HIS A 9 -13.38 13.01 3.76
CA HIS A 9 -12.20 12.92 4.65
C HIS A 9 -12.35 11.82 5.71
N VAL A 10 -13.56 11.63 6.25
CA VAL A 10 -13.83 10.52 7.18
C VAL A 10 -13.67 9.17 6.47
N LEU A 11 -14.09 9.06 5.21
CA LEU A 11 -13.87 7.86 4.40
C LEU A 11 -12.38 7.56 4.24
N THR A 12 -11.56 8.52 3.81
CA THR A 12 -10.09 8.36 3.74
C THR A 12 -9.53 7.97 5.11
N ALA A 13 -9.91 8.68 6.18
CA ALA A 13 -9.45 8.39 7.54
C ALA A 13 -9.85 6.99 8.03
N SER A 14 -10.94 6.40 7.51
CA SER A 14 -11.30 5.01 7.83
C SER A 14 -10.24 4.00 7.40
N GLY A 15 -9.39 4.33 6.43
CA GLY A 15 -8.22 3.55 6.06
C GLY A 15 -7.25 3.35 7.22
N ALA A 16 -7.10 4.33 8.12
CA ALA A 16 -6.29 4.17 9.34
C ALA A 16 -6.90 3.15 10.32
N ALA A 17 -8.23 3.08 10.41
CA ALA A 17 -8.90 2.04 11.21
C ALA A 17 -8.67 0.65 10.60
N LEU A 18 -8.74 0.54 9.26
CA LEU A 18 -8.44 -0.71 8.54
C LEU A 18 -6.97 -1.12 8.72
N ALA A 19 -6.04 -0.15 8.71
CA ALA A 19 -4.62 -0.41 8.99
C ALA A 19 -4.42 -0.94 10.42
N LEU A 20 -5.10 -0.37 11.41
CA LEU A 20 -5.07 -0.86 12.78
C LEU A 20 -5.62 -2.29 12.89
N LEU A 21 -6.76 -2.59 12.25
CA LEU A 21 -7.32 -3.95 12.22
C LEU A 21 -6.38 -4.94 11.52
N ALA A 22 -5.71 -4.52 10.44
CA ALA A 22 -4.69 -5.30 9.77
C ALA A 22 -3.50 -5.58 10.69
N LEU A 23 -3.02 -4.57 11.42
CA LEU A 23 -1.93 -4.74 12.39
C LEU A 23 -2.32 -5.69 13.52
N LEU A 24 -3.53 -5.56 14.08
CA LEU A 24 -4.03 -6.48 15.11
C LEU A 24 -4.13 -7.92 14.58
N ALA A 25 -4.60 -8.13 13.36
CA ALA A 25 -4.58 -9.45 12.72
C ALA A 25 -3.13 -9.99 12.59
N ALA A 26 -2.18 -9.14 12.20
CA ALA A 26 -0.78 -9.49 12.06
C ALA A 26 -0.12 -9.86 13.40
N THR A 27 -0.47 -9.20 14.52
CA THR A 27 0.05 -9.58 15.86
C THR A 27 -0.38 -10.98 16.28
N HIS A 28 -1.54 -11.44 15.81
CA HIS A 28 -2.03 -12.81 15.98
C HIS A 28 -1.56 -13.76 14.86
N ARG A 29 -0.64 -13.35 14.00
CA ARG A 29 -0.16 -14.10 12.83
C ARG A 29 -1.26 -14.57 11.89
N ASN A 30 -2.41 -13.88 11.90
CA ASN A 30 -3.51 -14.13 10.97
C ASN A 30 -3.29 -13.32 9.67
N TRP A 31 -2.35 -13.80 8.85
CA TRP A 31 -1.96 -13.14 7.61
C TRP A 31 -3.11 -13.00 6.60
N PRO A 32 -3.99 -14.00 6.43
CA PRO A 32 -5.16 -13.86 5.58
C PRO A 32 -6.06 -12.70 6.00
N LEU A 33 -6.36 -12.57 7.28
CA LEU A 33 -7.19 -11.48 7.80
C LEU A 33 -6.49 -10.12 7.68
N MET A 34 -5.16 -10.07 7.92
CA MET A 34 -4.37 -8.86 7.68
C MET A 34 -4.53 -8.37 6.24
N PHE A 35 -4.36 -9.26 5.24
CA PHE A 35 -4.51 -8.87 3.83
C PHE A 35 -5.94 -8.55 3.43
N LEU A 36 -6.94 -9.14 4.10
CA LEU A 36 -8.34 -8.74 3.89
C LEU A 36 -8.55 -7.27 4.28
N TRP A 37 -8.06 -6.85 5.45
CA TRP A 37 -8.15 -5.46 5.91
C TRP A 37 -7.34 -4.51 5.02
N LEU A 38 -6.12 -4.88 4.63
CA LEU A 38 -5.31 -4.09 3.68
C LEU A 38 -5.97 -4.00 2.30
N GLY A 39 -6.62 -5.06 1.84
CA GLY A 39 -7.39 -5.07 0.59
C GLY A 39 -8.60 -4.12 0.65
N LEU A 40 -9.31 -4.08 1.78
CA LEU A 40 -10.41 -3.13 2.00
C LEU A 40 -9.87 -1.68 2.05
N ALA A 41 -8.73 -1.45 2.68
CA ALA A 41 -8.07 -0.15 2.67
C ALA A 41 -7.71 0.31 1.25
N LEU A 42 -7.20 -0.60 0.41
CA LEU A 42 -6.91 -0.32 -1.01
C LEU A 42 -8.19 0.06 -1.78
N VAL A 43 -9.34 -0.56 -1.47
CA VAL A 43 -10.62 -0.19 -2.09
C VAL A 43 -11.05 1.22 -1.66
N VAL A 44 -10.90 1.57 -0.38
CA VAL A 44 -11.19 2.92 0.13
C VAL A 44 -10.33 3.95 -0.60
N ASP A 45 -9.01 3.75 -0.66
CA ASP A 45 -8.05 4.61 -1.37
C ASP A 45 -8.40 4.77 -2.87
N ALA A 46 -8.78 3.69 -3.54
CA ALA A 46 -9.17 3.77 -4.95
C ALA A 46 -10.41 4.64 -5.21
N ILE A 47 -11.28 4.78 -4.22
CA ILE A 47 -12.59 5.47 -4.33
C ILE A 47 -12.51 6.91 -3.83
N ASP A 48 -11.80 7.19 -2.74
CA ASP A 48 -11.84 8.49 -2.06
C ASP A 48 -11.28 9.63 -2.91
N GLY A 49 -10.17 9.41 -3.64
CA GLY A 49 -9.59 10.42 -4.51
C GLY A 49 -10.54 10.89 -5.64
N PRO A 50 -11.17 9.99 -6.41
CA PRO A 50 -12.25 10.35 -7.34
C PRO A 50 -13.40 11.12 -6.70
N LEU A 51 -13.88 10.68 -5.52
CA LEU A 51 -14.96 11.33 -4.78
C LEU A 51 -14.55 12.74 -4.31
N ALA A 52 -13.32 12.88 -3.78
CA ALA A 52 -12.81 14.17 -3.32
C ALA A 52 -12.74 15.20 -4.46
N ARG A 53 -12.32 14.78 -5.65
CA ARG A 53 -12.31 15.64 -6.85
C ARG A 53 -13.72 15.97 -7.33
N ALA A 54 -14.63 15.02 -7.34
CA ALA A 54 -16.02 15.25 -7.77
C ALA A 54 -16.79 16.20 -6.84
N ALA A 55 -16.48 16.18 -5.54
CA ALA A 55 -17.09 17.05 -4.53
C ALA A 55 -16.32 18.35 -4.26
N ASP A 56 -15.23 18.61 -4.99
CA ASP A 56 -14.33 19.78 -4.81
C ASP A 56 -13.93 20.00 -3.34
N VAL A 57 -13.57 18.90 -2.66
CA VAL A 57 -13.35 18.86 -1.20
C VAL A 57 -12.30 19.88 -0.76
N ALA A 58 -11.24 20.08 -1.54
CA ALA A 58 -10.17 21.02 -1.21
C ALA A 58 -10.66 22.47 -1.10
N GLN A 59 -11.68 22.87 -1.89
CA GLN A 59 -12.26 24.21 -1.85
C GLN A 59 -13.36 24.31 -0.79
N VAL A 60 -14.15 23.26 -0.60
CA VAL A 60 -15.31 23.26 0.30
C VAL A 60 -14.90 23.19 1.78
N VAL A 61 -13.81 22.46 2.10
CA VAL A 61 -13.27 22.27 3.47
C VAL A 61 -11.74 22.51 3.52
N PRO A 62 -11.26 23.71 3.17
CA PRO A 62 -9.84 24.01 2.95
C PRO A 62 -8.96 23.92 4.22
N ARG A 63 -9.57 23.78 5.40
CA ARG A 63 -8.85 23.62 6.68
C ARG A 63 -8.23 22.21 6.82
N TRP A 64 -8.63 21.25 6.00
CA TRP A 64 -8.21 19.86 6.05
C TRP A 64 -7.50 19.50 4.76
N SER A 65 -6.27 19.03 4.86
CA SER A 65 -5.50 18.54 3.71
C SER A 65 -5.85 17.08 3.42
N GLY A 66 -6.65 16.85 2.37
CA GLY A 66 -6.92 15.48 1.89
C GLY A 66 -5.65 14.76 1.44
N GLU A 67 -4.71 15.49 0.84
CA GLU A 67 -3.42 14.93 0.43
C GLU A 67 -2.59 14.43 1.63
N THR A 68 -2.49 15.23 2.70
CA THR A 68 -1.77 14.81 3.92
C THR A 68 -2.45 13.61 4.57
N LEU A 69 -3.79 13.60 4.59
CA LEU A 69 -4.55 12.49 5.15
C LEU A 69 -4.30 11.19 4.38
N ASP A 70 -4.35 11.26 3.05
CA ASP A 70 -4.05 10.18 2.11
C ASP A 70 -2.63 9.62 2.35
N LEU A 71 -1.61 10.50 2.38
CA LEU A 71 -0.22 10.10 2.64
C LEU A 71 -0.04 9.38 3.98
N VAL A 72 -0.72 9.80 5.04
CA VAL A 72 -0.64 9.16 6.37
C VAL A 72 -1.28 7.78 6.34
N VAL A 73 -2.43 7.64 5.70
CA VAL A 73 -3.14 6.36 5.54
C VAL A 73 -2.33 5.41 4.67
N ASP A 74 -1.85 5.89 3.53
CA ASP A 74 -1.02 5.13 2.60
C ASP A 74 0.26 4.61 3.25
N PHE A 75 0.97 5.46 3.98
CA PHE A 75 2.16 5.04 4.72
C PHE A 75 1.85 3.91 5.69
N THR A 76 0.73 3.99 6.43
CA THR A 76 0.38 2.94 7.39
C THR A 76 -0.02 1.63 6.71
N THR A 77 -0.77 1.68 5.61
CA THR A 77 -1.29 0.50 4.90
C THR A 77 -0.30 -0.14 3.94
N TYR A 78 0.50 0.68 3.25
CA TYR A 78 1.44 0.18 2.24
C TYR A 78 2.84 -0.09 2.77
N VAL A 79 3.23 0.53 3.90
CA VAL A 79 4.60 0.45 4.43
C VAL A 79 4.64 -0.12 5.84
N PHE A 80 3.96 0.51 6.81
CA PHE A 80 4.17 0.22 8.22
C PHE A 80 3.65 -1.17 8.62
N VAL A 81 2.40 -1.51 8.27
CA VAL A 81 1.83 -2.83 8.53
C VAL A 81 2.60 -3.94 7.80
N PRO A 82 2.94 -3.81 6.50
CA PRO A 82 3.81 -4.76 5.81
C PRO A 82 5.20 -4.91 6.42
N ALA A 83 5.84 -3.83 6.88
CA ALA A 83 7.12 -3.91 7.57
C ALA A 83 7.03 -4.76 8.85
N TYR A 84 5.98 -4.54 9.66
CA TYR A 84 5.72 -5.39 10.81
C TYR A 84 5.54 -6.87 10.41
N ALA A 85 4.80 -7.13 9.33
CA ALA A 85 4.61 -8.50 8.85
C ALA A 85 5.94 -9.18 8.46
N VAL A 86 6.87 -8.46 7.80
CA VAL A 86 8.21 -8.99 7.51
C VAL A 86 8.97 -9.34 8.77
N ALA A 87 8.90 -8.51 9.82
CA ALA A 87 9.57 -8.77 11.09
C ALA A 87 8.98 -9.99 11.83
N ALA A 88 7.64 -10.21 11.73
CA ALA A 88 6.92 -11.16 12.57
C ALA A 88 6.58 -12.50 11.89
N ALA A 89 6.66 -12.59 10.56
CA ALA A 89 6.13 -13.72 9.79
C ALA A 89 7.04 -14.97 9.76
N GLY A 90 8.28 -14.85 10.24
CA GLY A 90 9.24 -15.97 10.18
C GLY A 90 9.69 -16.30 8.74
N LEU A 91 9.68 -15.31 7.85
CA LEU A 91 10.17 -15.47 6.47
C LEU A 91 11.69 -15.61 6.39
N MET A 92 12.38 -15.11 7.40
CA MET A 92 13.83 -15.15 7.54
C MET A 92 14.22 -15.09 9.04
N PRO A 93 15.47 -15.43 9.41
CA PRO A 93 15.94 -15.28 10.79
C PRO A 93 15.76 -13.85 11.30
N ASP A 94 15.51 -13.69 12.61
CA ASP A 94 15.28 -12.38 13.24
C ASP A 94 16.42 -11.38 12.99
N THR A 95 17.65 -11.88 12.90
CA THR A 95 18.86 -11.09 12.57
C THR A 95 18.78 -10.42 11.19
N TRP A 96 17.93 -10.91 10.29
CA TRP A 96 17.68 -10.34 8.97
C TRP A 96 16.28 -9.68 8.88
N ALA A 97 15.28 -10.28 9.54
CA ALA A 97 13.88 -9.84 9.47
C ALA A 97 13.69 -8.43 10.05
N ILE A 98 14.29 -8.17 11.23
CA ILE A 98 14.18 -6.86 11.88
C ILE A 98 14.89 -5.77 11.06
N PRO A 99 16.16 -5.92 10.60
CA PRO A 99 16.77 -4.96 9.70
C PRO A 99 16.01 -4.76 8.40
N ALA A 100 15.46 -5.82 7.79
CA ALA A 100 14.64 -5.72 6.58
C ALA A 100 13.38 -4.87 6.81
N ALA A 101 12.68 -5.09 7.92
CA ALA A 101 11.51 -4.30 8.30
C ALA A 101 11.87 -2.81 8.54
N VAL A 102 13.01 -2.54 9.18
CA VAL A 102 13.52 -1.17 9.37
C VAL A 102 13.83 -0.52 8.01
N VAL A 103 14.47 -1.24 7.09
CA VAL A 103 14.75 -0.76 5.73
C VAL A 103 13.45 -0.40 5.01
N ILE A 104 12.42 -1.26 5.06
CA ILE A 104 11.10 -0.99 4.48
C ILE A 104 10.52 0.30 5.07
N ALA A 105 10.49 0.43 6.39
CA ALA A 105 9.92 1.58 7.06
C ALA A 105 10.65 2.88 6.70
N VAL A 106 11.99 2.89 6.74
CA VAL A 106 12.80 4.09 6.45
C VAL A 106 12.70 4.49 4.98
N THR A 107 12.86 3.54 4.04
CA THR A 107 12.79 3.83 2.60
C THR A 107 11.39 4.26 2.18
N GLY A 108 10.35 3.63 2.74
CA GLY A 108 8.97 4.04 2.53
C GLY A 108 8.69 5.45 3.06
N THR A 109 9.16 5.81 4.26
CA THR A 109 9.03 7.16 4.82
C THR A 109 9.70 8.19 3.90
N LEU A 110 10.92 7.91 3.42
CA LEU A 110 11.62 8.79 2.51
C LEU A 110 10.91 8.94 1.16
N TYR A 111 10.30 7.86 0.66
CA TYR A 111 9.51 7.92 -0.56
C TYR A 111 8.30 8.84 -0.40
N PHE A 112 7.51 8.70 0.69
CA PHE A 112 6.34 9.53 0.95
C PHE A 112 6.69 10.99 1.28
N ALA A 113 7.92 11.26 1.72
CA ALA A 113 8.43 12.62 1.91
C ALA A 113 8.89 13.28 0.60
N LYS A 114 8.98 12.53 -0.50
CA LYS A 114 9.48 13.00 -1.79
C LYS A 114 8.45 13.89 -2.50
N ARG A 115 8.83 15.11 -2.88
CA ARG A 115 7.93 16.06 -3.56
C ARG A 115 7.64 15.71 -5.03
N ASP A 116 8.54 14.97 -5.67
CA ASP A 116 8.50 14.56 -7.07
C ASP A 116 8.17 13.07 -7.25
N MET A 117 7.33 12.52 -6.35
CA MET A 117 6.87 11.11 -6.42
C MET A 117 6.20 10.77 -7.75
N LYS A 118 5.56 11.76 -8.39
CA LYS A 118 4.79 11.59 -9.62
C LYS A 118 5.31 12.55 -10.69
N THR A 119 5.46 12.03 -11.90
CA THR A 119 5.77 12.84 -13.08
C THR A 119 4.54 13.61 -13.56
N THR A 120 4.74 14.62 -14.42
CA THR A 120 3.65 15.43 -15.01
C THR A 120 2.64 14.58 -15.80
N ASP A 121 3.07 13.45 -16.36
CA ASP A 121 2.26 12.46 -17.07
C ASP A 121 1.70 11.33 -16.18
N ASN A 122 1.74 11.56 -14.85
CA ASN A 122 1.19 10.67 -13.82
C ASN A 122 1.84 9.28 -13.69
N PHE A 123 3.10 9.12 -14.01
CA PHE A 123 3.86 7.94 -13.62
C PHE A 123 4.47 8.16 -12.22
N PHE A 124 4.60 7.09 -11.46
CA PHE A 124 5.41 7.10 -10.25
C PHE A 124 6.90 7.07 -10.61
N LEU A 125 7.71 7.84 -9.90
CA LEU A 125 9.16 7.89 -10.08
C LEU A 125 9.84 7.11 -8.96
N GLY A 126 10.43 5.98 -9.31
CA GLY A 126 10.91 4.96 -8.38
C GLY A 126 9.83 3.97 -7.98
N PHE A 127 10.21 2.89 -7.28
CA PHE A 127 9.26 1.93 -6.75
C PHE A 127 8.28 2.64 -5.80
N PRO A 128 6.95 2.55 -6.04
CA PRO A 128 5.95 3.38 -5.36
C PRO A 128 5.66 2.97 -3.91
N ALA A 129 6.60 2.32 -3.24
CA ALA A 129 6.53 1.88 -1.85
C ALA A 129 5.29 1.02 -1.51
N VAL A 130 4.73 0.28 -2.49
CA VAL A 130 3.61 -0.65 -2.28
C VAL A 130 4.10 -1.97 -1.66
N TRP A 131 4.65 -1.88 -0.47
CA TRP A 131 5.22 -3.02 0.24
C TRP A 131 4.18 -4.08 0.62
N ASN A 132 2.92 -3.70 0.78
CA ASN A 132 1.82 -4.65 0.95
C ASN A 132 1.76 -5.69 -0.17
N LEU A 133 2.00 -5.30 -1.43
CA LEU A 133 2.05 -6.21 -2.58
C LEU A 133 3.26 -7.14 -2.50
N ILE A 134 4.44 -6.61 -2.20
CA ILE A 134 5.66 -7.41 -2.10
C ILE A 134 5.53 -8.43 -0.96
N VAL A 135 5.10 -7.99 0.21
CA VAL A 135 4.93 -8.85 1.40
C VAL A 135 3.83 -9.90 1.17
N PHE A 136 2.77 -9.56 0.43
CA PHE A 136 1.77 -10.53 0.00
C PHE A 136 2.40 -11.72 -0.73
N TYR A 137 3.24 -11.44 -1.73
CA TYR A 137 3.92 -12.51 -2.47
C TYR A 137 4.99 -13.24 -1.65
N LEU A 138 5.71 -12.56 -0.77
CA LEU A 138 6.66 -13.23 0.12
C LEU A 138 5.96 -14.22 1.06
N LEU A 139 4.78 -13.86 1.58
CA LEU A 139 3.98 -14.74 2.44
C LEU A 139 3.26 -15.85 1.68
N LEU A 140 2.82 -15.57 0.46
CA LEU A 140 2.17 -16.56 -0.41
C LEU A 140 3.14 -17.62 -0.89
N LEU A 141 4.33 -17.21 -1.35
CA LEU A 141 5.30 -18.11 -1.99
C LEU A 141 6.31 -18.72 -1.01
N ARG A 142 6.51 -18.09 0.15
CA ARG A 142 7.49 -18.48 1.18
C ARG A 142 8.86 -18.88 0.61
N PRO A 143 9.51 -18.03 -0.21
CA PRO A 143 10.79 -18.39 -0.80
C PRO A 143 11.89 -18.49 0.25
N ALA A 144 13.06 -18.99 -0.14
CA ALA A 144 14.19 -19.10 0.77
C ALA A 144 14.54 -17.75 1.42
N PRO A 145 14.99 -17.71 2.69
CA PRO A 145 15.27 -16.47 3.44
C PRO A 145 16.16 -15.46 2.70
N ALA A 146 17.17 -15.94 1.96
CA ALA A 146 18.05 -15.11 1.17
C ALA A 146 17.31 -14.39 0.01
N ILE A 147 16.30 -15.06 -0.59
CA ILE A 147 15.46 -14.47 -1.63
C ILE A 147 14.56 -13.38 -1.01
N CYS A 148 13.98 -13.64 0.17
CA CYS A 148 13.20 -12.63 0.89
C CYS A 148 14.03 -11.37 1.18
N ALA A 149 15.22 -11.54 1.74
CA ALA A 149 16.13 -10.43 2.03
C ALA A 149 16.58 -9.70 0.76
N GLY A 150 16.92 -10.45 -0.30
CA GLY A 150 17.29 -9.90 -1.60
C GLY A 150 16.16 -9.10 -2.26
N ALA A 151 14.92 -9.57 -2.14
CA ALA A 151 13.73 -8.84 -2.63
C ALA A 151 13.55 -7.53 -1.87
N VAL A 152 13.65 -7.54 -0.53
CA VAL A 152 13.56 -6.30 0.26
C VAL A 152 14.66 -5.32 -0.14
N ALA A 153 15.90 -5.77 -0.25
CA ALA A 153 17.02 -4.91 -0.66
C ALA A 153 16.81 -4.33 -2.08
N ALA A 154 16.38 -5.16 -3.03
CA ALA A 154 16.16 -4.75 -4.41
C ALA A 154 15.06 -3.66 -4.51
N PHE A 155 13.89 -3.87 -3.88
CA PHE A 155 12.81 -2.89 -3.93
C PHE A 155 13.12 -1.62 -3.14
N ALA A 156 13.88 -1.72 -2.03
CA ALA A 156 14.38 -0.56 -1.30
C ALA A 156 15.31 0.29 -2.17
N ILE A 157 16.22 -0.31 -2.93
CA ILE A 157 17.08 0.38 -3.90
C ILE A 157 16.24 1.00 -5.01
N LEU A 158 15.29 0.22 -5.60
CA LEU A 158 14.40 0.68 -6.67
C LEU A 158 13.55 1.89 -6.28
N THR A 159 13.29 2.11 -4.99
CA THR A 159 12.60 3.31 -4.48
C THR A 159 13.34 4.61 -4.90
N PHE A 160 14.67 4.57 -5.01
CA PHE A 160 15.50 5.73 -5.33
C PHE A 160 15.99 5.77 -6.78
N VAL A 161 15.79 4.69 -7.53
CA VAL A 161 16.14 4.65 -8.96
C VAL A 161 15.04 5.31 -9.77
N PRO A 162 15.32 6.28 -10.66
CA PRO A 162 14.31 7.05 -11.39
C PRO A 162 13.67 6.25 -12.55
N ILE A 163 13.14 5.07 -12.24
CA ILE A 163 12.35 4.24 -13.16
C ILE A 163 10.90 4.67 -13.07
N ARG A 164 10.20 4.71 -14.21
CA ARG A 164 8.79 5.08 -14.29
C ARG A 164 7.90 3.87 -14.07
N PHE A 165 7.07 3.92 -13.01
CA PHE A 165 6.03 2.92 -12.75
C PHE A 165 4.66 3.49 -13.13
N VAL A 166 3.83 2.66 -13.77
CA VAL A 166 2.51 3.06 -14.25
C VAL A 166 1.55 3.32 -13.08
N HIS A 167 0.94 4.52 -13.04
CA HIS A 167 -0.17 4.74 -12.12
C HIS A 167 -1.46 4.14 -12.70
N PRO A 168 -2.10 3.17 -12.00
CA PRO A 168 -3.17 2.34 -12.58
C PRO A 168 -4.35 3.14 -13.13
N PHE A 169 -4.74 4.22 -12.44
CA PHE A 169 -5.96 4.98 -12.75
C PHE A 169 -5.72 6.29 -13.49
N ARG A 170 -4.49 6.84 -13.50
CA ARG A 170 -4.20 8.18 -14.01
C ARG A 170 -3.55 8.21 -15.38
N VAL A 171 -2.83 7.16 -15.78
CA VAL A 171 -2.23 7.05 -17.12
C VAL A 171 -3.31 6.64 -18.11
N ARG A 172 -3.90 7.64 -18.83
CA ARG A 172 -5.09 7.45 -19.68
C ARG A 172 -4.95 6.32 -20.70
N LEU A 173 -3.80 6.25 -21.37
CA LEU A 173 -3.54 5.24 -22.42
C LEU A 173 -3.55 3.80 -21.90
N LEU A 174 -3.08 3.58 -20.67
CA LEU A 174 -2.94 2.27 -20.06
C LEU A 174 -4.06 1.93 -19.06
N ARG A 175 -4.98 2.87 -18.80
CA ARG A 175 -6.01 2.73 -17.76
C ARG A 175 -6.87 1.47 -17.94
N GLY A 176 -7.38 1.21 -19.15
CA GLY A 176 -8.24 0.05 -19.41
C GLY A 176 -7.53 -1.28 -19.11
N PRO A 177 -6.41 -1.57 -19.79
CA PRO A 177 -5.63 -2.79 -19.53
C PRO A 177 -5.18 -2.92 -18.07
N THR A 178 -4.73 -1.83 -17.44
CA THR A 178 -4.22 -1.85 -16.06
C THR A 178 -5.33 -2.14 -15.06
N VAL A 179 -6.51 -1.53 -15.22
CA VAL A 179 -7.66 -1.80 -14.35
C VAL A 179 -8.14 -3.24 -14.52
N ALA A 180 -8.19 -3.77 -15.74
CA ALA A 180 -8.57 -5.16 -15.99
C ALA A 180 -7.59 -6.14 -15.31
N LEU A 181 -6.28 -5.92 -15.46
CA LEU A 181 -5.25 -6.73 -14.82
C LEU A 181 -5.31 -6.65 -13.29
N LEU A 182 -5.51 -5.46 -12.72
CA LEU A 182 -5.67 -5.28 -11.28
C LEU A 182 -6.92 -5.96 -10.75
N SER A 183 -8.04 -5.91 -11.48
CA SER A 183 -9.28 -6.61 -11.10
C SER A 183 -9.08 -8.12 -11.09
N LEU A 184 -8.44 -8.66 -12.12
CA LEU A 184 -8.09 -10.09 -12.17
C LEU A 184 -7.14 -10.45 -11.03
N TRP A 185 -6.10 -9.65 -10.80
CA TRP A 185 -5.16 -9.86 -9.70
C TRP A 185 -5.87 -9.83 -8.34
N ALA A 186 -6.75 -8.86 -8.11
CA ALA A 186 -7.51 -8.75 -6.86
C ALA A 186 -8.40 -9.96 -6.61
N ALA A 187 -9.04 -10.50 -7.66
CA ALA A 187 -9.83 -11.72 -7.56
C ALA A 187 -8.98 -12.95 -7.19
N LEU A 188 -7.80 -13.10 -7.81
CA LEU A 188 -6.86 -14.19 -7.52
C LEU A 188 -6.26 -14.03 -6.10
N ALA A 189 -5.90 -12.81 -5.70
CA ALA A 189 -5.40 -12.52 -4.36
C ALA A 189 -6.45 -12.82 -3.29
N LEU A 190 -7.71 -12.44 -3.53
CA LEU A 190 -8.82 -12.77 -2.62
C LEU A 190 -9.04 -14.29 -2.51
N ALA A 191 -8.91 -15.03 -3.63
CA ALA A 191 -8.98 -16.49 -3.60
C ALA A 191 -7.85 -17.09 -2.74
N ALA A 192 -6.62 -16.63 -2.90
CA ALA A 192 -5.48 -17.06 -2.10
C ALA A 192 -5.66 -16.74 -0.61
N VAL A 193 -6.18 -15.55 -0.28
CA VAL A 193 -6.50 -15.16 1.10
C VAL A 193 -7.57 -16.10 1.71
N LYS A 194 -8.62 -16.42 0.95
CA LYS A 194 -9.67 -17.35 1.40
C LYS A 194 -9.15 -18.78 1.63
N GLN A 195 -8.15 -19.20 0.87
CA GLN A 195 -7.48 -20.49 1.04
C GLN A 195 -6.43 -20.48 2.18
N GLY A 196 -6.33 -19.40 2.94
CA GLY A 196 -5.43 -19.28 4.08
C GLY A 196 -4.00 -18.90 3.73
N LEU A 197 -3.74 -18.35 2.52
CA LEU A 197 -2.39 -18.12 1.98
C LEU A 197 -1.58 -19.43 2.03
N ALA A 198 -2.21 -20.52 1.52
CA ALA A 198 -1.58 -21.82 1.46
C ALA A 198 -0.22 -21.76 0.70
N PRO A 199 0.68 -22.65 0.94
CA PRO A 199 0.59 -24.07 1.20
C PRO A 199 0.66 -24.45 2.64
#